data_d92f21d6a2db80068ae8069c9f75e6d5
#
_entry.id   d92f21d6a2db80068ae8069c9f75e6d5
#
_cell.length_a   1.000
_cell.length_b   1.000
_cell.length_c   1.000
_cell.angle_alpha   90.00
_cell.angle_beta   90.00
_cell.angle_gamma   90.00
#
_symmetry.space_group_name_H-M   'P 1'
#
loop_
_entity.id
_entity.type
_entity.pdbx_description
1 polymer ?
#
loop_
_entity_poly.entity_id
_entity_poly.type
_entity_poly.pdbx_seq_one_letter_code
_entity_poly.pdbx_strand_id
1 'polypeptide(L)'
;MQFSCRRFSIRNVLACCIVALPMPELPAPTFQNGPTLSQADLVADFDGWIAGMRALNPDLSIRVDMQVFERESARIRAALTGSMSRREAWLHFAQLNPHLRDAHAGIQIPNYRGALDEHLKTGGHVVPIEVRFASDGSLRVFTVAPGVEGVNPGDRLVSINGHGTDQMLAAMLSRAVGDTSAFQRAFVARRFAMFYWYLYGDTGQYDLVVEPARGSSPRQVRATGATTLPAALQPQRSAEDMFSWRILPGDIGYLRVDGFDGDKKDALAKVTQTAFAAFKARNARALIIDVRENSGGDDPLWQQDLVNHFTTKPYAQLSHYVIRITKDNADPGDVIGAVQSSDYDKRFTPPSVDPVRYSGPVYILAGPYSYSATIQFLVAAQDFHLAKIAGEETAAFSCQTGQVKRIDLPKSGLSAATPIIAYTRPSGEGCKRGVLPDVPIAINEVTPSETLDALDHWIREQS
;
A
#
# COMPACT_ATOMS: atom_id res chain seq x y z
N MET A 1 30.77 -30.04 -23.95
CA MET A 1 30.70 -29.14 -22.79
C MET A 1 29.26 -29.16 -22.27
N GLN A 2 29.05 -29.99 -21.25
CA GLN A 2 27.70 -30.10 -20.63
C GLN A 2 27.54 -28.95 -19.63
N PHE A 3 26.63 -28.05 -19.92
CA PHE A 3 26.18 -27.08 -18.92
C PHE A 3 25.25 -27.78 -17.94
N SER A 4 25.75 -27.98 -16.72
CA SER A 4 25.00 -28.50 -15.59
C SER A 4 23.95 -27.43 -15.20
N CYS A 5 22.71 -27.73 -15.43
CA CYS A 5 21.57 -26.96 -14.91
C CYS A 5 21.51 -27.18 -13.39
N ARG A 6 22.15 -26.29 -12.61
CA ARG A 6 22.10 -26.34 -11.15
C ARG A 6 20.69 -25.94 -10.69
N ARG A 7 20.01 -26.87 -10.06
CA ARG A 7 18.73 -26.65 -9.36
C ARG A 7 18.99 -25.76 -8.13
N PHE A 8 18.63 -24.51 -8.23
CA PHE A 8 18.61 -23.61 -7.08
C PHE A 8 17.49 -24.01 -6.13
N SER A 9 17.85 -24.25 -4.88
CA SER A 9 16.88 -24.46 -3.80
C SER A 9 16.42 -23.10 -3.28
N ILE A 10 15.36 -22.57 -3.89
CA ILE A 10 14.70 -21.33 -3.41
C ILE A 10 13.85 -21.71 -2.18
N ARG A 11 14.48 -22.02 -1.07
CA ARG A 11 13.75 -22.25 0.20
C ARG A 11 13.29 -20.96 0.88
N ASN A 12 13.81 -19.78 0.51
CA ASN A 12 13.58 -18.53 1.22
C ASN A 12 13.15 -17.32 0.33
N VAL A 13 12.74 -17.52 -0.92
CA VAL A 13 12.31 -16.40 -1.82
C VAL A 13 10.87 -15.98 -1.55
N LEU A 14 10.19 -16.57 -0.57
CA LEU A 14 8.72 -16.54 -0.41
C LEU A 14 8.22 -15.63 0.70
N ALA A 15 8.96 -14.61 1.11
CA ALA A 15 8.38 -13.60 1.98
C ALA A 15 8.48 -12.24 1.31
N CYS A 16 7.42 -11.83 0.64
CA CYS A 16 7.21 -10.42 0.30
C CYS A 16 6.80 -9.70 1.59
N CYS A 17 7.63 -9.82 2.61
CA CYS A 17 7.39 -9.16 3.88
C CYS A 17 7.82 -7.71 3.78
N ILE A 18 6.88 -6.79 3.94
CA ILE A 18 7.20 -5.63 4.76
C ILE A 18 7.36 -6.21 6.18
N VAL A 19 8.44 -6.90 6.45
CA VAL A 19 8.80 -7.26 7.81
C VAL A 19 9.04 -5.94 8.52
N ALA A 20 8.07 -5.51 9.30
CA ALA A 20 8.34 -4.70 10.45
C ALA A 20 9.19 -5.59 11.37
N LEU A 21 10.50 -5.63 11.13
CA LEU A 21 11.43 -6.18 12.12
C LEU A 21 11.10 -5.51 13.45
N PRO A 22 11.02 -6.25 14.57
CA PRO A 22 10.88 -5.64 15.88
C PRO A 22 12.03 -4.65 16.03
N MET A 23 11.67 -3.37 15.99
CA MET A 23 12.61 -2.29 16.23
C MET A 23 13.00 -2.34 17.70
N PRO A 24 14.30 -2.20 18.06
CA PRO A 24 14.61 -1.75 19.41
C PRO A 24 13.81 -0.47 19.61
N GLU A 25 13.05 -0.39 20.69
CA GLU A 25 12.29 0.81 21.08
C GLU A 25 13.26 1.99 21.20
N LEU A 26 13.41 2.71 20.10
CA LEU A 26 13.99 4.04 20.19
C LEU A 26 12.93 4.90 20.89
N PRO A 27 13.31 5.68 21.92
CA PRO A 27 12.36 6.56 22.59
C PRO A 27 11.68 7.41 21.55
N ALA A 28 10.35 7.49 21.61
CA ALA A 28 9.51 8.23 20.69
C ALA A 28 10.06 9.67 20.59
N PRO A 29 10.59 10.10 19.43
CA PRO A 29 11.07 11.44 19.30
C PRO A 29 9.85 12.36 19.29
N THR A 30 9.80 13.30 20.20
CA THR A 30 8.93 14.46 20.09
C THR A 30 9.24 15.10 18.74
N PHE A 31 8.32 14.97 17.81
CA PHE A 31 8.52 15.32 16.38
C PHE A 31 8.90 16.81 16.17
N GLN A 32 8.57 17.64 17.13
CA GLN A 32 8.82 19.09 17.10
C GLN A 32 10.15 19.53 17.77
N ASN A 33 10.80 18.71 18.59
CA ASN A 33 11.95 19.10 19.41
C ASN A 33 13.15 18.15 19.28
N GLY A 34 13.33 17.49 18.15
CA GLY A 34 14.53 16.69 17.89
C GLY A 34 15.79 17.57 17.77
N PRO A 35 16.99 16.98 17.91
CA PRO A 35 18.24 17.73 17.75
C PRO A 35 18.30 18.39 16.38
N THR A 36 18.83 19.59 16.32
CA THR A 36 19.13 20.29 15.08
C THR A 36 20.32 19.61 14.39
N LEU A 37 20.11 19.20 13.15
CA LEU A 37 21.12 18.54 12.32
C LEU A 37 21.96 19.58 11.59
N SER A 38 23.26 19.39 11.54
CA SER A 38 24.14 20.24 10.74
C SER A 38 23.96 19.96 9.25
N GLN A 39 24.35 20.91 8.40
CA GLN A 39 24.39 20.71 6.95
C GLN A 39 25.22 19.47 6.55
N ALA A 40 26.36 19.27 7.21
CA ALA A 40 27.21 18.12 6.95
C ALA A 40 26.52 16.79 7.26
N ASP A 41 25.77 16.71 8.36
CA ASP A 41 25.00 15.52 8.73
C ASP A 41 23.85 15.25 7.75
N LEU A 42 23.15 16.31 7.32
CA LEU A 42 22.08 16.21 6.33
C LEU A 42 22.59 15.67 5.00
N VAL A 43 23.70 16.25 4.50
CA VAL A 43 24.32 15.81 3.24
C VAL A 43 24.84 14.38 3.35
N ALA A 44 25.47 14.02 4.47
CA ALA A 44 25.98 12.65 4.69
C ALA A 44 24.86 11.60 4.66
N ASP A 45 23.73 11.86 5.32
CA ASP A 45 22.58 10.94 5.30
C ASP A 45 21.90 10.90 3.94
N PHE A 46 21.75 12.03 3.25
CA PHE A 46 21.16 12.03 1.91
C PHE A 46 22.04 11.26 0.92
N ASP A 47 23.36 11.51 0.90
CA ASP A 47 24.31 10.77 0.06
C ASP A 47 24.31 9.27 0.41
N GLY A 48 24.23 8.94 1.72
CA GLY A 48 24.10 7.58 2.21
C GLY A 48 22.84 6.88 1.72
N TRP A 49 21.70 7.57 1.66
CA TRP A 49 20.47 7.04 1.08
C TRP A 49 20.62 6.71 -0.41
N ILE A 50 21.13 7.65 -1.21
CA ILE A 50 21.35 7.45 -2.64
C ILE A 50 22.32 6.29 -2.89
N ALA A 51 23.44 6.23 -2.15
CA ALA A 51 24.39 5.14 -2.25
C ALA A 51 23.77 3.80 -1.84
N GLY A 52 23.00 3.76 -0.76
CA GLY A 52 22.29 2.55 -0.29
C GLY A 52 21.29 2.02 -1.32
N MET A 53 20.49 2.91 -1.94
CA MET A 53 19.59 2.50 -3.02
C MET A 53 20.34 1.87 -4.19
N ARG A 54 21.45 2.47 -4.64
CA ARG A 54 22.26 1.93 -5.74
C ARG A 54 22.91 0.60 -5.40
N ALA A 55 23.29 0.42 -4.13
CA ALA A 55 23.92 -0.81 -3.68
C ALA A 55 22.94 -1.98 -3.54
N LEU A 56 21.70 -1.72 -3.11
CA LEU A 56 20.71 -2.73 -2.76
C LEU A 56 19.69 -3.00 -3.86
N ASN A 57 19.26 -1.97 -4.60
CA ASN A 57 18.31 -2.18 -5.69
C ASN A 57 18.98 -2.96 -6.83
N PRO A 58 18.31 -3.97 -7.42
CA PRO A 58 18.91 -4.75 -8.49
C PRO A 58 19.15 -3.91 -9.77
N ASP A 59 18.20 -3.04 -10.10
CA ASP A 59 18.28 -2.09 -11.21
C ASP A 59 17.24 -0.99 -11.05
N LEU A 60 17.68 0.20 -10.64
CA LEU A 60 16.80 1.35 -10.47
C LEU A 60 16.07 1.74 -11.76
N SER A 61 16.67 1.51 -12.92
CA SER A 61 16.10 1.90 -14.22
C SER A 61 14.82 1.14 -14.60
N ILE A 62 14.53 0.03 -13.92
CA ILE A 62 13.26 -0.72 -14.08
C ILE A 62 12.07 0.18 -13.75
N ARG A 63 12.21 1.08 -12.76
CA ARG A 63 11.16 1.97 -12.26
C ARG A 63 11.44 3.43 -12.49
N VAL A 64 12.67 3.83 -12.37
CA VAL A 64 13.13 5.21 -12.24
C VAL A 64 13.61 5.75 -13.58
N ASP A 65 13.15 6.96 -13.97
CA ASP A 65 13.84 7.75 -14.99
C ASP A 65 15.14 8.27 -14.37
N MET A 66 16.27 7.68 -14.78
CA MET A 66 17.57 7.97 -14.21
C MET A 66 18.02 9.42 -14.43
N GLN A 67 17.63 10.08 -15.53
CA GLN A 67 17.97 11.49 -15.77
C GLN A 67 17.21 12.40 -14.79
N VAL A 68 15.92 12.10 -14.55
CA VAL A 68 15.11 12.80 -13.56
C VAL A 68 15.67 12.57 -12.16
N PHE A 69 16.00 11.34 -11.83
CA PHE A 69 16.55 10.96 -10.54
C PHE A 69 17.84 11.71 -10.19
N GLU A 70 18.81 11.73 -11.10
CA GLU A 70 20.08 12.43 -10.90
C GLU A 70 19.85 13.94 -10.73
N ARG A 71 19.02 14.54 -11.59
CA ARG A 71 18.70 15.96 -11.49
C ARG A 71 18.03 16.33 -10.19
N GLU A 72 16.99 15.58 -9.77
CA GLU A 72 16.25 15.85 -8.55
C GLU A 72 17.10 15.57 -7.30
N SER A 73 17.90 14.51 -7.30
CA SER A 73 18.87 14.23 -6.23
C SER A 73 19.85 15.39 -6.05
N ALA A 74 20.42 15.89 -7.15
CA ALA A 74 21.33 17.04 -7.10
C ALA A 74 20.63 18.32 -6.60
N ARG A 75 19.39 18.58 -7.05
CA ARG A 75 18.57 19.71 -6.61
C ARG A 75 18.28 19.65 -5.10
N ILE A 76 17.83 18.49 -4.63
CA ILE A 76 17.51 18.28 -3.20
C ILE A 76 18.79 18.45 -2.36
N ARG A 77 19.88 17.81 -2.77
CA ARG A 77 21.17 17.91 -2.09
C ARG A 77 21.64 19.36 -1.95
N ALA A 78 21.54 20.14 -3.03
CA ALA A 78 21.90 21.56 -3.02
C ALA A 78 21.02 22.43 -2.12
N ALA A 79 19.78 22.02 -1.86
CA ALA A 79 18.85 22.71 -0.98
C ALA A 79 19.09 22.40 0.52
N LEU A 80 19.98 21.45 0.85
CA LEU A 80 20.35 21.12 2.23
C LEU A 80 21.37 22.15 2.74
N THR A 81 20.88 23.34 3.08
CA THR A 81 21.70 24.44 3.56
C THR A 81 21.38 24.76 5.02
N GLY A 82 22.42 25.07 5.81
CA GLY A 82 22.22 25.40 7.22
C GLY A 82 21.86 24.22 8.09
N SER A 83 21.22 24.51 9.22
CA SER A 83 20.77 23.51 10.19
C SER A 83 19.28 23.25 10.06
N MET A 84 18.85 21.99 10.20
CA MET A 84 17.44 21.57 10.08
C MET A 84 17.05 20.60 11.18
N SER A 85 15.80 20.64 11.59
CA SER A 85 15.19 19.58 12.38
C SER A 85 15.03 18.30 11.56
N ARG A 86 14.79 17.14 12.21
CA ARG A 86 14.47 15.87 11.52
C ARG A 86 13.26 16.01 10.59
N ARG A 87 12.24 16.76 11.03
CA ARG A 87 11.04 17.02 10.22
C ARG A 87 11.39 17.80 8.95
N GLU A 88 12.17 18.86 9.04
CA GLU A 88 12.61 19.65 7.88
C GLU A 88 13.48 18.81 6.95
N ALA A 89 14.41 18.01 7.49
CA ALA A 89 15.18 17.06 6.70
C ALA A 89 14.29 16.12 5.90
N TRP A 90 13.26 15.53 6.55
CA TRP A 90 12.29 14.69 5.85
C TRP A 90 11.53 15.48 4.77
N LEU A 91 11.09 16.70 5.04
CA LEU A 91 10.39 17.54 4.07
C LEU A 91 11.21 17.81 2.80
N HIS A 92 12.55 17.85 2.92
CA HIS A 92 13.45 17.97 1.78
C HIS A 92 13.71 16.64 1.10
N PHE A 93 14.13 15.62 1.83
CA PHE A 93 14.50 14.32 1.29
C PHE A 93 13.31 13.64 0.58
N ALA A 94 12.13 13.68 1.20
CA ALA A 94 10.93 13.04 0.67
C ALA A 94 10.48 13.59 -0.70
N GLN A 95 11.00 14.74 -1.14
CA GLN A 95 10.73 15.24 -2.49
C GLN A 95 11.30 14.33 -3.58
N LEU A 96 12.20 13.39 -3.25
CA LEU A 96 12.65 12.38 -4.20
C LEU A 96 11.67 11.21 -4.34
N ASN A 97 10.83 10.94 -3.32
CA ASN A 97 9.92 9.79 -3.30
C ASN A 97 9.05 9.63 -4.57
N PRO A 98 8.38 10.68 -5.10
CA PRO A 98 7.53 10.53 -6.29
C PRO A 98 8.29 10.09 -7.54
N HIS A 99 9.58 10.41 -7.61
CA HIS A 99 10.43 10.11 -8.75
C HIS A 99 10.96 8.67 -8.73
N LEU A 100 10.85 7.97 -7.61
CA LEU A 100 11.24 6.55 -7.50
C LEU A 100 10.22 5.61 -8.17
N ARG A 101 8.97 6.03 -8.33
CA ARG A 101 7.89 5.29 -8.97
C ARG A 101 7.73 3.86 -8.43
N ASP A 102 7.87 3.74 -7.11
CA ASP A 102 7.81 2.48 -6.38
C ASP A 102 7.44 2.74 -4.92
N ALA A 103 6.34 2.17 -4.44
CA ALA A 103 5.98 2.35 -3.04
C ALA A 103 6.79 1.48 -2.07
N HIS A 104 7.61 0.55 -2.58
CA HIS A 104 8.61 -0.17 -1.79
C HIS A 104 9.93 0.63 -1.63
N ALA A 105 10.09 1.74 -2.37
CA ALA A 105 11.25 2.62 -2.28
C ALA A 105 10.86 4.00 -1.73
N GLY A 106 11.72 4.60 -0.93
CA GLY A 106 11.51 5.95 -0.45
C GLY A 106 12.03 6.19 0.96
N ILE A 107 11.92 7.43 1.39
CA ILE A 107 12.28 7.83 2.74
C ILE A 107 11.04 8.06 3.59
N GLN A 108 11.10 7.63 4.83
CA GLN A 108 10.01 7.77 5.80
C GLN A 108 10.59 8.19 7.17
N ILE A 109 9.71 8.74 7.99
CA ILE A 109 9.98 8.92 9.40
C ILE A 109 9.74 7.57 10.08
N PRO A 110 10.76 7.01 10.76
CA PRO A 110 10.59 5.75 11.47
C PRO A 110 9.44 5.82 12.47
N ASN A 111 8.68 4.72 12.58
CA ASN A 111 7.60 4.60 13.55
C ASN A 111 6.60 5.78 13.56
N TYR A 112 6.25 6.33 12.40
CA TYR A 112 5.33 7.47 12.32
C TYR A 112 3.96 7.21 12.98
N ARG A 113 3.47 5.95 12.95
CA ARG A 113 2.23 5.57 13.62
C ARG A 113 2.36 5.67 15.13
N GLY A 114 3.46 5.16 15.70
CA GLY A 114 3.74 5.29 17.12
C GLY A 114 3.96 6.75 17.55
N ALA A 115 4.60 7.56 16.69
CA ALA A 115 4.77 8.98 16.97
C ALA A 115 3.43 9.75 16.99
N LEU A 116 2.52 9.44 16.08
CA LEU A 116 1.16 9.99 16.08
C LEU A 116 0.34 9.52 17.30
N ASP A 117 0.42 8.24 17.63
CA ASP A 117 -0.26 7.66 18.80
C ASP A 117 0.23 8.30 20.09
N GLU A 118 1.55 8.50 20.26
CA GLU A 118 2.13 9.20 21.39
C GLU A 118 1.72 10.68 21.45
N HIS A 119 1.68 11.34 20.28
CA HIS A 119 1.17 12.71 20.20
C HIS A 119 -0.26 12.84 20.75
N LEU A 120 -1.15 11.91 20.37
CA LEU A 120 -2.52 11.88 20.87
C LEU A 120 -2.59 11.57 22.38
N LYS A 121 -1.81 10.60 22.87
CA LYS A 121 -1.74 10.24 24.30
C LYS A 121 -1.26 11.41 25.18
N THR A 122 -0.45 12.28 24.64
CA THR A 122 0.03 13.48 25.36
C THR A 122 -0.90 14.70 25.23
N GLY A 123 -2.12 14.50 24.72
CA GLY A 123 -3.15 15.54 24.61
C GLY A 123 -3.13 16.30 23.28
N GLY A 124 -2.38 15.81 22.29
CA GLY A 124 -2.38 16.36 20.94
C GLY A 124 -3.61 15.92 20.14
N HIS A 125 -3.74 16.48 18.93
CA HIS A 125 -4.87 16.24 18.03
C HIS A 125 -4.38 16.03 16.61
N VAL A 126 -5.21 15.36 15.80
CA VAL A 126 -5.06 15.28 14.34
C VAL A 126 -6.32 15.83 13.67
N VAL A 127 -6.21 16.12 12.38
CA VAL A 127 -7.35 16.58 11.58
C VAL A 127 -8.54 15.63 11.72
N PRO A 128 -9.76 16.14 12.02
CA PRO A 128 -10.87 15.30 12.48
C PRO A 128 -11.72 14.72 11.32
N ILE A 129 -11.12 14.53 10.16
CA ILE A 129 -11.75 13.92 8.98
C ILE A 129 -10.81 12.95 8.29
N GLU A 130 -11.36 11.89 7.71
CA GLU A 130 -10.71 11.11 6.67
C GLU A 130 -11.24 11.53 5.31
N VAL A 131 -10.42 11.40 4.29
CA VAL A 131 -10.77 11.84 2.93
C VAL A 131 -10.51 10.75 1.90
N ARG A 132 -11.22 10.82 0.78
CA ARG A 132 -10.99 10.00 -0.41
C ARG A 132 -11.13 10.85 -1.65
N PHE A 133 -10.57 10.39 -2.76
CA PHE A 133 -10.80 11.01 -4.07
C PHE A 133 -12.08 10.48 -4.69
N ALA A 134 -12.91 11.39 -5.15
CA ALA A 134 -14.05 11.03 -5.98
C ALA A 134 -13.62 10.84 -7.45
N SER A 135 -14.50 10.27 -8.28
CA SER A 135 -14.26 10.03 -9.71
C SER A 135 -13.98 11.32 -10.51
N ASP A 136 -14.52 12.46 -10.06
CA ASP A 136 -14.24 13.78 -10.61
C ASP A 136 -12.86 14.34 -10.20
N GLY A 137 -12.10 13.59 -9.43
CA GLY A 137 -10.78 13.97 -8.92
C GLY A 137 -10.82 14.89 -7.69
N SER A 138 -11.99 15.31 -7.22
CA SER A 138 -12.11 16.12 -6.01
C SER A 138 -11.81 15.31 -4.74
N LEU A 139 -11.24 15.98 -3.73
CA LEU A 139 -11.06 15.39 -2.41
C LEU A 139 -12.31 15.56 -1.59
N ARG A 140 -12.89 14.46 -1.13
CA ARG A 140 -14.14 14.46 -0.35
C ARG A 140 -13.95 13.83 1.01
N VAL A 141 -14.74 14.27 1.94
CA VAL A 141 -14.83 13.68 3.28
C VAL A 141 -15.33 12.25 3.15
N PHE A 142 -14.59 11.31 3.72
CA PHE A 142 -14.95 9.89 3.79
C PHE A 142 -15.59 9.55 5.13
N THR A 143 -14.92 9.91 6.23
CA THR A 143 -15.46 9.79 7.58
C THR A 143 -15.19 11.07 8.38
N VAL A 144 -15.94 11.24 9.45
CA VAL A 144 -15.85 12.38 10.35
C VAL A 144 -15.67 11.86 11.77
N ALA A 145 -14.75 12.47 12.52
CA ALA A 145 -14.54 12.11 13.92
C ALA A 145 -15.78 12.39 14.79
N PRO A 146 -16.01 11.63 15.86
CA PRO A 146 -17.13 11.88 16.79
C PRO A 146 -17.15 13.32 17.31
N GLY A 147 -18.33 13.92 17.38
CA GLY A 147 -18.52 15.27 17.91
C GLY A 147 -18.28 16.41 16.91
N VAL A 148 -17.91 16.13 15.67
CA VAL A 148 -17.83 17.14 14.60
C VAL A 148 -19.19 17.27 13.91
N GLU A 149 -19.79 18.41 14.01
CA GLU A 149 -21.07 18.73 13.39
C GLU A 149 -20.89 19.60 12.14
N GLY A 150 -21.85 19.54 11.21
CA GLY A 150 -21.84 20.38 10.02
C GLY A 150 -20.91 19.93 8.88
N VAL A 151 -20.18 18.83 9.05
CA VAL A 151 -19.39 18.14 8.01
C VAL A 151 -19.95 16.75 7.82
N ASN A 152 -20.16 16.32 6.58
CA ASN A 152 -20.74 15.01 6.29
C ASN A 152 -19.88 14.22 5.30
N PRO A 153 -19.92 12.89 5.36
CA PRO A 153 -19.39 12.07 4.28
C PRO A 153 -19.92 12.49 2.91
N GLY A 154 -19.02 12.57 1.92
CA GLY A 154 -19.34 13.05 0.57
C GLY A 154 -19.16 14.56 0.35
N ASP A 155 -19.10 15.38 1.39
CA ASP A 155 -18.80 16.80 1.25
C ASP A 155 -17.44 17.02 0.60
N ARG A 156 -17.31 17.95 -0.35
CA ARG A 156 -16.02 18.29 -0.97
C ARG A 156 -15.19 19.14 -0.01
N LEU A 157 -13.99 18.75 0.28
CA LEU A 157 -13.06 19.54 1.07
C LEU A 157 -12.51 20.70 0.23
N VAL A 158 -12.64 21.91 0.71
CA VAL A 158 -12.16 23.13 0.05
C VAL A 158 -10.89 23.66 0.72
N SER A 159 -10.87 23.74 2.04
CA SER A 159 -9.69 24.18 2.79
C SER A 159 -9.70 23.69 4.25
N ILE A 160 -8.54 23.68 4.87
CA ILE A 160 -8.33 23.48 6.31
C ILE A 160 -7.41 24.58 6.82
N ASN A 161 -7.83 25.33 7.84
CA ASN A 161 -7.07 26.45 8.45
C ASN A 161 -6.55 27.46 7.40
N GLY A 162 -7.34 27.75 6.37
CA GLY A 162 -6.98 28.65 5.28
C GLY A 162 -6.08 28.06 4.19
N HIS A 163 -5.59 26.81 4.36
CA HIS A 163 -4.84 26.09 3.32
C HIS A 163 -5.83 25.46 2.35
N GLY A 164 -5.83 25.89 1.09
CA GLY A 164 -6.66 25.32 0.03
C GLY A 164 -6.30 23.88 -0.30
N THR A 165 -7.28 23.06 -0.65
CA THR A 165 -7.08 21.62 -0.94
C THR A 165 -6.03 21.37 -2.01
N ASP A 166 -6.02 22.13 -3.11
CA ASP A 166 -5.03 21.95 -4.18
C ASP A 166 -3.60 22.22 -3.70
N GLN A 167 -3.42 23.25 -2.87
CA GLN A 167 -2.11 23.57 -2.27
C GLN A 167 -1.65 22.45 -1.32
N MET A 168 -2.55 21.96 -0.45
CA MET A 168 -2.25 20.86 0.45
C MET A 168 -1.88 19.59 -0.32
N LEU A 169 -2.67 19.23 -1.33
CA LEU A 169 -2.41 18.06 -2.16
C LEU A 169 -1.08 18.16 -2.91
N ALA A 170 -0.75 19.31 -3.50
CA ALA A 170 0.54 19.51 -4.16
C ALA A 170 1.70 19.28 -3.18
N ALA A 171 1.61 19.81 -1.96
CA ALA A 171 2.64 19.63 -0.93
C ALA A 171 2.74 18.17 -0.45
N MET A 172 1.63 17.44 -0.33
CA MET A 172 1.60 16.04 0.09
C MET A 172 2.11 15.11 -1.03
N LEU A 173 1.59 15.28 -2.24
CA LEU A 173 1.92 14.44 -3.40
C LEU A 173 3.39 14.60 -3.81
N SER A 174 3.98 15.79 -3.64
CA SER A 174 5.43 16.00 -3.89
C SER A 174 6.34 15.22 -2.94
N ARG A 175 5.78 14.47 -1.98
CA ARG A 175 6.51 13.64 -0.99
C ARG A 175 6.00 12.21 -0.91
N ALA A 176 4.95 11.89 -1.64
CA ALA A 176 4.32 10.58 -1.60
C ALA A 176 5.13 9.54 -2.39
N VAL A 177 5.20 8.32 -1.85
CA VAL A 177 5.68 7.15 -2.60
C VAL A 177 4.57 6.59 -3.50
N GLY A 178 4.92 5.83 -4.53
CA GLY A 178 3.95 5.11 -5.37
C GLY A 178 4.37 4.97 -6.81
N ASP A 179 3.88 3.92 -7.44
CA ASP A 179 4.20 3.53 -8.81
C ASP A 179 3.66 4.55 -9.83
N THR A 180 2.47 5.08 -9.55
CA THR A 180 1.75 6.03 -10.41
C THR A 180 1.20 7.20 -9.59
N SER A 181 0.80 8.27 -10.27
CA SER A 181 0.11 9.40 -9.62
C SER A 181 -1.23 8.98 -9.00
N ALA A 182 -1.93 8.01 -9.59
CA ALA A 182 -3.17 7.46 -9.02
C ALA A 182 -2.89 6.74 -7.69
N PHE A 183 -1.83 5.92 -7.60
CA PHE A 183 -1.44 5.29 -6.35
C PHE A 183 -1.00 6.32 -5.29
N GLN A 184 -0.19 7.32 -5.68
CA GLN A 184 0.22 8.40 -4.78
C GLN A 184 -0.98 9.14 -4.19
N ARG A 185 -2.02 9.40 -5.00
CA ARG A 185 -3.27 10.00 -4.51
C ARG A 185 -3.99 9.09 -3.51
N ALA A 186 -4.16 7.81 -3.83
CA ALA A 186 -4.78 6.84 -2.93
C ALA A 186 -3.99 6.69 -1.61
N PHE A 187 -2.67 6.70 -1.69
CA PHE A 187 -1.75 6.64 -0.56
C PHE A 187 -1.87 7.88 0.35
N VAL A 188 -1.88 9.08 -0.25
CA VAL A 188 -2.03 10.34 0.48
C VAL A 188 -3.40 10.42 1.15
N ALA A 189 -4.47 10.06 0.45
CA ALA A 189 -5.82 10.12 1.01
C ALA A 189 -5.96 9.27 2.29
N ARG A 190 -5.40 8.05 2.29
CA ARG A 190 -5.44 7.15 3.45
C ARG A 190 -4.51 7.57 4.59
N ARG A 191 -3.55 8.43 4.30
CA ARG A 191 -2.58 8.97 5.28
C ARG A 191 -2.71 10.49 5.44
N PHE A 192 -3.85 11.04 5.08
CA PHE A 192 -4.07 12.48 5.05
C PHE A 192 -3.76 13.16 6.39
N ALA A 193 -4.24 12.59 7.50
CA ALA A 193 -3.98 13.13 8.84
C ALA A 193 -2.47 13.14 9.19
N MET A 194 -1.72 12.10 8.77
CA MET A 194 -0.26 12.06 8.94
C MET A 194 0.43 13.15 8.12
N PHE A 195 0.11 13.26 6.83
CA PHE A 195 0.70 14.28 5.96
C PHE A 195 0.35 15.68 6.42
N TYR A 196 -0.92 15.89 6.85
CA TYR A 196 -1.34 17.18 7.38
C TYR A 196 -0.51 17.55 8.61
N TRP A 197 -0.39 16.64 9.57
CA TRP A 197 0.38 16.84 10.77
C TRP A 197 1.87 17.14 10.47
N TYR A 198 2.47 16.45 9.49
CA TYR A 198 3.84 16.69 9.08
C TYR A 198 4.06 18.03 8.41
N LEU A 199 3.10 18.49 7.61
CA LEU A 199 3.22 19.72 6.85
C LEU A 199 2.79 20.96 7.65
N TYR A 200 1.73 20.84 8.43
CA TYR A 200 1.04 21.99 9.05
C TYR A 200 1.01 21.92 10.59
N GLY A 201 1.31 20.78 11.17
CA GLY A 201 1.31 20.59 12.63
C GLY A 201 -0.08 20.32 13.21
N ASP A 202 -0.15 20.35 14.54
CA ASP A 202 -1.39 20.30 15.32
C ASP A 202 -1.78 21.70 15.75
N THR A 203 -3.01 22.08 15.50
CA THR A 203 -3.59 23.37 15.90
C THR A 203 -4.65 23.24 16.99
N GLY A 204 -4.98 22.00 17.41
CA GLY A 204 -6.04 21.69 18.37
C GLY A 204 -7.46 21.98 17.85
N GLN A 205 -7.62 23.04 17.06
CA GLN A 205 -8.84 23.43 16.38
C GLN A 205 -8.58 23.53 14.88
N TYR A 206 -9.55 23.09 14.09
CA TYR A 206 -9.50 23.04 12.64
C TYR A 206 -10.65 23.81 12.04
N ASP A 207 -10.37 24.86 11.28
CA ASP A 207 -11.34 25.60 10.50
C ASP A 207 -11.49 24.90 9.14
N LEU A 208 -12.55 24.10 8.98
CA LEU A 208 -12.84 23.33 7.77
C LEU A 208 -13.78 24.12 6.88
N VAL A 209 -13.46 24.29 5.61
CA VAL A 209 -14.39 24.76 4.59
C VAL A 209 -14.76 23.58 3.71
N VAL A 210 -16.05 23.25 3.64
CA VAL A 210 -16.59 22.15 2.84
C VAL A 210 -17.73 22.60 1.95
N GLU A 211 -17.83 21.99 0.78
CA GLU A 211 -19.01 22.12 -0.10
C GLU A 211 -19.85 20.86 0.03
N PRO A 212 -21.12 21.00 0.45
CA PRO A 212 -22.04 19.87 0.55
C PRO A 212 -22.16 19.08 -0.75
N ALA A 213 -22.28 17.75 -0.63
CA ALA A 213 -22.43 16.86 -1.79
C ALA A 213 -23.63 17.19 -2.68
N ARG A 214 -24.67 17.81 -2.13
CA ARG A 214 -25.88 18.26 -2.85
C ARG A 214 -25.94 19.78 -2.82
N GLY A 215 -25.27 20.41 -3.77
CA GLY A 215 -25.35 21.77 -4.23
C GLY A 215 -25.89 22.84 -3.29
N SER A 216 -25.15 23.22 -2.27
CA SER A 216 -25.37 24.43 -1.47
C SER A 216 -24.05 25.20 -1.37
N SER A 217 -24.11 26.46 -0.89
CA SER A 217 -22.91 27.27 -0.69
C SER A 217 -21.93 26.61 0.26
N PRO A 218 -20.62 26.84 0.07
CA PRO A 218 -19.60 26.37 1.00
C PRO A 218 -19.93 26.73 2.44
N ARG A 219 -19.65 25.81 3.37
CA ARG A 219 -19.81 26.00 4.81
C ARG A 219 -18.44 26.06 5.47
N GLN A 220 -18.30 26.97 6.41
CA GLN A 220 -17.16 26.98 7.33
C GLN A 220 -17.59 26.34 8.64
N VAL A 221 -16.82 25.37 9.09
CA VAL A 221 -17.05 24.62 10.33
C VAL A 221 -15.77 24.66 11.15
N ARG A 222 -15.87 25.08 12.40
CA ARG A 222 -14.78 24.98 13.36
C ARG A 222 -14.95 23.74 14.20
N ALA A 223 -13.98 22.83 14.12
CA ALA A 223 -14.01 21.54 14.79
C ALA A 223 -12.81 21.35 15.69
N THR A 224 -13.01 20.74 16.85
CA THR A 224 -11.89 20.22 17.66
C THR A 224 -11.25 19.04 16.93
N GLY A 225 -9.94 18.96 16.96
CA GLY A 225 -9.22 17.85 16.34
C GLY A 225 -9.55 16.50 16.96
N ALA A 226 -9.36 15.44 16.19
CA ALA A 226 -9.58 14.08 16.67
C ALA A 226 -8.49 13.66 17.66
N THR A 227 -8.88 12.92 18.70
CA THR A 227 -8.00 12.31 19.70
C THR A 227 -7.74 10.83 19.43
N THR A 228 -8.24 10.31 18.30
CA THR A 228 -8.02 8.94 17.85
C THR A 228 -7.51 8.93 16.41
N LEU A 229 -6.67 7.96 16.07
CA LEU A 229 -6.16 7.82 14.72
C LEU A 229 -7.20 7.22 13.78
N PRO A 230 -7.25 7.69 12.52
CA PRO A 230 -7.92 6.98 11.45
C PRO A 230 -7.47 5.52 11.35
N ALA A 231 -8.37 4.63 10.93
CA ALA A 231 -8.09 3.18 10.87
C ALA A 231 -6.81 2.84 10.09
N ALA A 232 -6.54 3.53 8.98
CA ALA A 232 -5.34 3.32 8.17
C ALA A 232 -4.03 3.73 8.87
N LEU A 233 -4.10 4.54 9.93
CA LEU A 233 -2.95 5.04 10.69
C LEU A 233 -2.79 4.37 12.05
N GLN A 234 -3.74 3.53 12.47
CA GLN A 234 -3.61 2.79 13.73
C GLN A 234 -2.37 1.90 13.72
N PRO A 235 -1.58 1.86 14.81
CA PRO A 235 -0.39 1.02 14.93
C PRO A 235 -0.70 -0.46 14.74
N GLN A 236 -1.84 -0.90 15.28
CA GLN A 236 -2.35 -2.27 15.15
C GLN A 236 -3.83 -2.21 14.79
N ARG A 237 -4.19 -2.86 13.67
CA ARG A 237 -5.59 -3.10 13.32
C ARG A 237 -6.04 -4.44 13.89
N SER A 238 -7.27 -4.52 14.36
CA SER A 238 -7.84 -5.80 14.78
C SER A 238 -8.10 -6.70 13.56
N ALA A 239 -8.25 -8.01 13.80
CA ALA A 239 -8.63 -8.94 12.73
C ALA A 239 -10.02 -8.63 12.17
N GLU A 240 -10.95 -8.21 13.01
CA GLU A 240 -12.31 -7.82 12.66
C GLU A 240 -12.34 -6.58 11.77
N ASP A 241 -11.39 -5.65 11.98
CA ASP A 241 -11.23 -4.47 11.12
C ASP A 241 -10.67 -4.81 9.75
N MET A 242 -9.90 -5.89 9.64
CA MET A 242 -9.22 -6.30 8.41
C MET A 242 -10.01 -7.33 7.60
N PHE A 243 -10.73 -8.22 8.26
CA PHE A 243 -11.37 -9.37 7.63
C PHE A 243 -12.84 -9.45 7.99
N SER A 244 -13.70 -9.56 6.99
CA SER A 244 -15.13 -9.77 7.22
C SER A 244 -15.76 -10.50 6.04
N TRP A 245 -16.84 -11.24 6.32
CA TRP A 245 -17.61 -11.89 5.27
C TRP A 245 -19.11 -11.82 5.53
N ARG A 246 -19.89 -11.96 4.48
CA ARG A 246 -21.36 -12.05 4.52
C ARG A 246 -21.90 -12.70 3.25
N ILE A 247 -23.16 -13.06 3.28
CA ILE A 247 -23.93 -13.41 2.08
C ILE A 247 -24.71 -12.15 1.67
N LEU A 248 -24.53 -11.73 0.43
CA LEU A 248 -25.32 -10.64 -0.17
C LEU A 248 -26.66 -11.18 -0.69
N PRO A 249 -27.64 -10.30 -0.95
CA PRO A 249 -28.88 -10.69 -1.61
C PRO A 249 -28.62 -11.43 -2.93
N GLY A 250 -29.39 -12.47 -3.22
CA GLY A 250 -29.18 -13.32 -4.42
C GLY A 250 -28.10 -14.38 -4.26
N ASP A 251 -27.79 -14.75 -3.02
CA ASP A 251 -26.84 -15.81 -2.65
C ASP A 251 -25.43 -15.59 -3.23
N ILE A 252 -24.93 -14.34 -3.16
CA ILE A 252 -23.56 -13.99 -3.52
C ILE A 252 -22.71 -13.92 -2.24
N GLY A 253 -21.63 -14.71 -2.20
CA GLY A 253 -20.65 -14.65 -1.13
C GLY A 253 -19.80 -13.37 -1.24
N TYR A 254 -19.59 -12.68 -0.13
CA TYR A 254 -18.70 -11.53 -0.05
C TYR A 254 -17.67 -11.74 1.07
N LEU A 255 -16.40 -11.61 0.71
CA LEU A 255 -15.26 -11.72 1.63
C LEU A 255 -14.37 -10.49 1.44
N ARG A 256 -14.17 -9.69 2.51
CA ARG A 256 -13.25 -8.56 2.54
C ARG A 256 -11.94 -8.97 3.20
N VAL A 257 -10.81 -8.64 2.54
CA VAL A 257 -9.45 -8.92 3.02
C VAL A 257 -8.61 -7.68 2.79
N ASP A 258 -8.34 -6.89 3.83
CA ASP A 258 -7.65 -5.59 3.76
C ASP A 258 -6.13 -5.69 3.94
N GLY A 259 -5.56 -6.88 4.01
CA GLY A 259 -4.12 -7.09 4.09
C GLY A 259 -3.75 -8.56 4.24
N PHE A 260 -2.49 -8.86 3.93
CA PHE A 260 -1.88 -10.18 4.11
C PHE A 260 -0.82 -10.09 5.22
N ASP A 261 -1.26 -9.65 6.41
CA ASP A 261 -0.40 -9.46 7.58
C ASP A 261 -0.07 -10.80 8.24
N GLY A 262 1.20 -11.18 8.26
CA GLY A 262 1.68 -12.43 8.87
C GLY A 262 1.35 -12.59 10.34
N ASP A 263 1.26 -11.48 11.08
CA ASP A 263 0.84 -11.49 12.49
C ASP A 263 -0.66 -11.82 12.66
N LYS A 264 -1.42 -11.73 11.58
CA LYS A 264 -2.87 -12.04 11.54
C LYS A 264 -3.20 -13.32 10.77
N LYS A 265 -2.20 -14.15 10.42
CA LYS A 265 -2.38 -15.37 9.61
C LYS A 265 -3.46 -16.31 10.15
N ASP A 266 -3.44 -16.60 11.46
CA ASP A 266 -4.40 -17.52 12.07
C ASP A 266 -5.83 -16.97 12.04
N ALA A 267 -5.98 -15.64 12.17
CA ALA A 267 -7.27 -14.98 12.06
C ALA A 267 -7.80 -15.00 10.61
N LEU A 268 -6.92 -14.74 9.63
CA LEU A 268 -7.29 -14.86 8.22
C LEU A 268 -7.73 -16.28 7.88
N ALA A 269 -6.93 -17.29 8.22
CA ALA A 269 -7.24 -18.70 7.99
C ALA A 269 -8.61 -19.09 8.60
N LYS A 270 -8.88 -18.65 9.82
CA LYS A 270 -10.17 -18.92 10.50
C LYS A 270 -11.35 -18.25 9.77
N VAL A 271 -11.18 -16.98 9.38
CA VAL A 271 -12.24 -16.22 8.70
C VAL A 271 -12.51 -16.81 7.32
N THR A 272 -11.50 -17.12 6.53
CA THR A 272 -11.65 -17.70 5.19
C THR A 272 -12.26 -19.09 5.25
N GLN A 273 -11.78 -19.97 6.14
CA GLN A 273 -12.39 -21.30 6.31
C GLN A 273 -13.87 -21.20 6.67
N THR A 274 -14.26 -20.29 7.57
CA THR A 274 -15.67 -20.10 7.96
C THR A 274 -16.50 -19.55 6.81
N ALA A 275 -15.96 -18.55 6.10
CA ALA A 275 -16.63 -17.93 4.96
C ALA A 275 -16.86 -18.93 3.82
N PHE A 276 -15.83 -19.66 3.41
CA PHE A 276 -15.94 -20.64 2.32
C PHE A 276 -16.86 -21.81 2.69
N ALA A 277 -16.86 -22.27 3.95
CA ALA A 277 -17.83 -23.25 4.44
C ALA A 277 -19.27 -22.74 4.31
N ALA A 278 -19.53 -21.49 4.69
CA ALA A 278 -20.85 -20.87 4.57
C ALA A 278 -21.27 -20.66 3.12
N PHE A 279 -20.36 -20.21 2.25
CA PHE A 279 -20.63 -20.04 0.81
C PHE A 279 -20.98 -21.36 0.13
N LYS A 280 -20.24 -22.42 0.47
CA LYS A 280 -20.52 -23.78 -0.02
C LYS A 280 -21.86 -24.30 0.50
N ALA A 281 -22.13 -24.19 1.81
CA ALA A 281 -23.38 -24.67 2.41
C ALA A 281 -24.60 -23.94 1.86
N ARG A 282 -24.46 -22.66 1.51
CA ARG A 282 -25.51 -21.84 0.89
C ARG A 282 -25.67 -22.06 -0.60
N ASN A 283 -24.77 -22.82 -1.24
CA ASN A 283 -24.66 -22.92 -2.69
C ASN A 283 -24.55 -21.54 -3.35
N ALA A 284 -23.68 -20.69 -2.80
CA ALA A 284 -23.50 -19.34 -3.31
C ALA A 284 -23.25 -19.38 -4.82
N ARG A 285 -23.98 -18.56 -5.58
CA ARG A 285 -23.92 -18.55 -7.06
C ARG A 285 -22.67 -17.86 -7.60
N ALA A 286 -22.08 -16.94 -6.82
CA ALA A 286 -20.82 -16.26 -7.10
C ALA A 286 -20.13 -15.87 -5.79
N LEU A 287 -18.83 -15.60 -5.87
CA LEU A 287 -18.03 -15.08 -4.75
C LEU A 287 -17.34 -13.79 -5.16
N ILE A 288 -17.44 -12.76 -4.34
CA ILE A 288 -16.68 -11.52 -4.44
C ILE A 288 -15.63 -11.53 -3.33
N ILE A 289 -14.34 -11.46 -3.71
CA ILE A 289 -13.22 -11.25 -2.78
C ILE A 289 -12.78 -9.78 -2.94
N ASP A 290 -13.04 -8.95 -1.94
CA ASP A 290 -12.74 -7.52 -1.97
C ASP A 290 -11.36 -7.24 -1.37
N VAL A 291 -10.44 -6.79 -2.22
CA VAL A 291 -9.06 -6.45 -1.87
C VAL A 291 -8.73 -4.99 -2.19
N ARG A 292 -9.73 -4.12 -2.31
CA ARG A 292 -9.53 -2.69 -2.64
C ARG A 292 -8.68 -1.95 -1.62
N GLU A 293 -8.77 -2.31 -0.34
CA GLU A 293 -7.99 -1.72 0.76
C GLU A 293 -6.75 -2.55 1.13
N ASN A 294 -6.43 -3.60 0.36
CA ASN A 294 -5.32 -4.49 0.62
C ASN A 294 -4.02 -3.97 -0.03
N SER A 295 -3.11 -3.49 0.78
CA SER A 295 -1.80 -3.00 0.33
C SER A 295 -0.70 -4.07 0.29
N GLY A 296 -1.06 -5.35 0.41
CA GLY A 296 -0.12 -6.47 0.34
C GLY A 296 0.19 -7.11 1.68
N GLY A 297 1.37 -7.69 1.78
CA GLY A 297 1.89 -8.47 2.91
C GLY A 297 2.53 -9.76 2.44
N ASP A 298 2.25 -10.87 3.13
CA ASP A 298 2.88 -12.16 2.92
C ASP A 298 2.15 -12.99 1.85
N ASP A 299 2.86 -13.37 0.79
CA ASP A 299 2.31 -14.17 -0.32
C ASP A 299 1.70 -15.52 0.12
N PRO A 300 2.26 -16.29 1.06
CA PRO A 300 1.65 -17.53 1.51
C PRO A 300 0.20 -17.39 1.97
N LEU A 301 -0.20 -16.23 2.48
CA LEU A 301 -1.55 -16.00 3.01
C LEU A 301 -2.60 -16.04 1.89
N TRP A 302 -2.37 -15.31 0.78
CA TRP A 302 -3.32 -15.38 -0.33
C TRP A 302 -3.29 -16.73 -1.04
N GLN A 303 -2.12 -17.41 -1.07
CA GLN A 303 -1.97 -18.73 -1.68
C GLN A 303 -2.74 -19.80 -0.91
N GLN A 304 -2.55 -19.83 0.41
CA GLN A 304 -3.09 -20.89 1.29
C GLN A 304 -4.53 -20.60 1.71
N ASP A 305 -4.82 -19.35 2.09
CA ASP A 305 -6.08 -19.00 2.74
C ASP A 305 -7.13 -18.44 1.77
N LEU A 306 -6.76 -18.17 0.49
CA LEU A 306 -7.72 -17.79 -0.53
C LEU A 306 -7.71 -18.77 -1.71
N VAL A 307 -6.60 -18.84 -2.47
CA VAL A 307 -6.55 -19.59 -3.74
C VAL A 307 -6.86 -21.08 -3.54
N ASN A 308 -6.35 -21.70 -2.48
CA ASN A 308 -6.63 -23.10 -2.18
C ASN A 308 -8.13 -23.41 -2.02
N HIS A 309 -8.92 -22.41 -1.61
CA HIS A 309 -10.35 -22.58 -1.34
C HIS A 309 -11.25 -22.43 -2.56
N PHE A 310 -10.72 -22.03 -3.73
CA PHE A 310 -11.57 -21.87 -4.92
C PHE A 310 -10.99 -22.46 -6.22
N THR A 311 -9.81 -23.06 -6.19
CA THR A 311 -9.26 -23.71 -7.39
C THR A 311 -8.44 -24.96 -7.06
N THR A 312 -8.32 -25.85 -8.06
CA THR A 312 -7.35 -26.97 -8.07
C THR A 312 -6.31 -26.79 -9.18
N LYS A 313 -6.43 -25.71 -9.98
CA LYS A 313 -5.52 -25.48 -11.10
C LYS A 313 -4.14 -25.08 -10.60
N PRO A 314 -3.06 -25.69 -11.08
CA PRO A 314 -1.71 -25.21 -10.82
C PRO A 314 -1.51 -23.82 -11.41
N TYR A 315 -0.74 -22.97 -10.71
CA TYR A 315 -0.42 -21.61 -11.13
C TYR A 315 1.02 -21.23 -10.76
N ALA A 316 1.52 -20.15 -11.32
CA ALA A 316 2.77 -19.53 -10.91
C ALA A 316 2.51 -18.10 -10.38
N GLN A 317 3.38 -17.62 -9.56
CA GLN A 317 3.34 -16.26 -9.00
C GLN A 317 4.01 -15.24 -9.93
N LEU A 318 5.05 -15.67 -10.64
CA LEU A 318 5.86 -14.87 -11.56
C LEU A 318 6.45 -15.76 -12.65
N SER A 319 7.00 -15.15 -13.71
CA SER A 319 7.71 -15.83 -14.79
C SER A 319 9.23 -15.60 -14.75
N HIS A 320 9.65 -14.44 -14.23
CA HIS A 320 11.04 -14.03 -14.22
C HIS A 320 11.30 -13.09 -13.04
N TYR A 321 12.52 -13.04 -12.55
CA TYR A 321 12.94 -12.08 -11.54
C TYR A 321 14.39 -11.62 -11.75
N VAL A 322 14.65 -10.41 -11.23
CA VAL A 322 16.00 -9.84 -11.09
C VAL A 322 16.21 -9.50 -9.63
N ILE A 323 17.28 -10.00 -9.02
CA ILE A 323 17.52 -9.87 -7.58
C ILE A 323 18.95 -9.43 -7.28
N ARG A 324 19.09 -8.57 -6.27
CA ARG A 324 20.38 -8.26 -5.66
C ARG A 324 20.72 -9.32 -4.60
N ILE A 325 21.89 -9.95 -4.71
CA ILE A 325 22.38 -10.87 -3.71
C ILE A 325 22.85 -10.10 -2.48
N THR A 326 22.26 -10.43 -1.34
CA THR A 326 22.57 -9.87 -0.03
C THR A 326 22.97 -10.99 0.92
N LYS A 327 23.47 -10.67 2.11
CA LYS A 327 23.81 -11.68 3.12
C LYS A 327 22.63 -12.57 3.53
N ASP A 328 21.40 -12.05 3.42
CA ASP A 328 20.20 -12.73 3.91
C ASP A 328 19.57 -13.67 2.87
N ASN A 329 19.93 -13.52 1.58
CA ASN A 329 19.38 -14.32 0.49
C ASN A 329 20.44 -15.09 -0.33
N ALA A 330 21.71 -15.00 0.06
CA ALA A 330 22.81 -15.67 -0.62
C ALA A 330 22.79 -17.19 -0.37
N ASP A 331 22.95 -17.95 -1.43
CA ASP A 331 23.27 -19.39 -1.36
C ASP A 331 24.80 -19.61 -1.34
N PRO A 332 25.27 -20.80 -0.93
CA PRO A 332 26.71 -21.14 -0.96
C PRO A 332 27.29 -20.98 -2.37
N GLY A 333 28.27 -20.09 -2.50
CA GLY A 333 28.96 -19.76 -3.74
C GLY A 333 28.44 -18.49 -4.43
N ASP A 334 27.42 -17.83 -3.88
CA ASP A 334 26.99 -16.55 -4.38
C ASP A 334 27.96 -15.43 -4.02
N VAL A 335 28.02 -14.43 -4.90
CA VAL A 335 28.80 -13.21 -4.68
C VAL A 335 27.86 -12.13 -4.12
N ILE A 336 28.10 -11.73 -2.87
CA ILE A 336 27.33 -10.64 -2.24
C ILE A 336 27.49 -9.35 -3.06
N GLY A 337 26.37 -8.68 -3.34
CA GLY A 337 26.31 -7.48 -4.17
C GLY A 337 26.12 -7.76 -5.66
N ALA A 338 26.23 -9.01 -6.11
CA ALA A 338 25.91 -9.35 -7.49
C ALA A 338 24.41 -9.20 -7.79
N VAL A 339 24.09 -8.96 -9.05
CA VAL A 339 22.71 -9.01 -9.56
C VAL A 339 22.56 -10.33 -10.31
N GLN A 340 21.54 -11.09 -9.93
CA GLN A 340 21.14 -12.30 -10.63
C GLN A 340 19.80 -12.10 -11.32
N SER A 341 19.66 -12.70 -12.49
CA SER A 341 18.44 -12.70 -13.29
C SER A 341 18.11 -14.13 -13.67
N SER A 342 16.88 -14.57 -13.42
CA SER A 342 16.48 -15.95 -13.69
C SER A 342 15.01 -16.08 -14.01
N ASP A 343 14.70 -17.03 -14.88
CA ASP A 343 13.35 -17.49 -15.10
C ASP A 343 12.84 -18.27 -13.88
N TYR A 344 11.53 -18.22 -13.67
CA TYR A 344 10.88 -18.84 -12.54
C TYR A 344 9.87 -19.89 -13.04
N ASP A 345 10.22 -21.15 -12.83
CA ASP A 345 9.44 -22.30 -13.32
C ASP A 345 8.60 -22.99 -12.23
N LYS A 346 8.68 -22.49 -10.97
CA LYS A 346 7.93 -23.08 -9.86
C LYS A 346 6.43 -22.91 -10.04
N ARG A 347 5.70 -24.02 -9.91
CA ARG A 347 4.23 -24.05 -9.86
C ARG A 347 3.75 -24.31 -8.44
N PHE A 348 2.70 -23.61 -8.08
CA PHE A 348 1.93 -23.86 -6.87
C PHE A 348 0.75 -24.75 -7.27
N THR A 349 0.58 -25.87 -6.57
CA THR A 349 -0.55 -26.78 -6.81
C THR A 349 -1.41 -26.78 -5.56
N PRO A 350 -2.64 -26.25 -5.64
CA PRO A 350 -3.58 -26.33 -4.54
C PRO A 350 -3.85 -27.77 -4.12
N PRO A 351 -4.21 -28.06 -2.85
CA PRO A 351 -4.56 -29.40 -2.40
C PRO A 351 -5.66 -30.01 -3.26
N SER A 352 -5.56 -31.31 -3.56
CA SER A 352 -6.60 -32.01 -4.33
C SER A 352 -7.94 -32.05 -3.58
N VAL A 353 -7.90 -32.14 -2.27
CA VAL A 353 -9.07 -32.16 -1.37
C VAL A 353 -9.06 -30.94 -0.46
N ASP A 354 -10.17 -30.21 -0.47
CA ASP A 354 -10.46 -29.15 0.48
C ASP A 354 -11.96 -29.21 0.82
N PRO A 355 -12.33 -29.50 2.08
CA PRO A 355 -13.72 -29.70 2.47
C PRO A 355 -14.61 -28.48 2.27
N VAL A 356 -14.03 -27.28 2.27
CA VAL A 356 -14.75 -26.01 2.11
C VAL A 356 -14.63 -25.41 0.72
N ARG A 357 -13.98 -26.11 -0.24
CA ARG A 357 -13.73 -25.56 -1.58
C ARG A 357 -15.03 -25.12 -2.24
N TYR A 358 -15.02 -23.89 -2.71
CA TYR A 358 -16.02 -23.28 -3.54
C TYR A 358 -15.70 -23.53 -5.02
N SER A 359 -16.71 -23.87 -5.82
CA SER A 359 -16.53 -24.24 -7.24
C SER A 359 -17.23 -23.31 -8.24
N GLY A 360 -17.94 -22.30 -7.74
CA GLY A 360 -18.61 -21.30 -8.59
C GLY A 360 -17.68 -20.20 -9.09
N PRO A 361 -18.22 -19.22 -9.82
CA PRO A 361 -17.49 -18.06 -10.31
C PRO A 361 -16.92 -17.22 -9.16
N VAL A 362 -15.66 -16.79 -9.30
CA VAL A 362 -14.97 -15.91 -8.34
C VAL A 362 -14.58 -14.60 -9.01
N TYR A 363 -14.91 -13.50 -8.37
CA TYR A 363 -14.56 -12.15 -8.77
C TYR A 363 -13.71 -11.52 -7.69
N ILE A 364 -12.51 -11.04 -8.06
CA ILE A 364 -11.63 -10.34 -7.13
C ILE A 364 -11.77 -8.84 -7.39
N LEU A 365 -12.37 -8.13 -6.45
CA LEU A 365 -12.62 -6.70 -6.55
C LEU A 365 -11.38 -5.93 -6.10
N ALA A 366 -10.69 -5.32 -7.07
CA ALA A 366 -9.46 -4.56 -6.88
C ALA A 366 -9.69 -3.06 -7.09
N GLY A 367 -8.81 -2.25 -6.54
CA GLY A 367 -8.89 -0.79 -6.62
C GLY A 367 -7.52 -0.10 -6.66
N PRO A 368 -7.51 1.24 -6.66
CA PRO A 368 -6.27 2.03 -6.77
C PRO A 368 -5.25 1.80 -5.64
N TYR A 369 -5.70 1.28 -4.49
CA TYR A 369 -4.81 1.03 -3.35
C TYR A 369 -4.34 -0.43 -3.24
N SER A 370 -4.83 -1.34 -4.08
CA SER A 370 -4.33 -2.72 -4.16
C SER A 370 -2.84 -2.71 -4.54
N TYR A 371 -1.96 -3.34 -3.71
CA TYR A 371 -0.50 -3.22 -3.88
C TYR A 371 0.25 -4.50 -3.50
N SER A 372 1.52 -4.64 -3.95
CA SER A 372 2.48 -5.66 -3.51
C SER A 372 1.95 -7.10 -3.66
N ALA A 373 1.89 -7.89 -2.59
CA ALA A 373 1.37 -9.26 -2.60
C ALA A 373 -0.06 -9.34 -3.14
N THR A 374 -0.87 -8.28 -3.00
CA THR A 374 -2.19 -8.23 -3.62
C THR A 374 -2.10 -8.20 -5.14
N ILE A 375 -1.16 -7.44 -5.71
CA ILE A 375 -0.92 -7.47 -7.17
C ILE A 375 -0.45 -8.85 -7.61
N GLN A 376 0.42 -9.52 -6.83
CA GLN A 376 0.84 -10.90 -7.12
C GLN A 376 -0.36 -11.86 -7.16
N PHE A 377 -1.28 -11.73 -6.20
CA PHE A 377 -2.54 -12.48 -6.19
C PHE A 377 -3.39 -12.19 -7.43
N LEU A 378 -3.58 -10.92 -7.79
CA LEU A 378 -4.38 -10.51 -8.95
C LEU A 378 -3.80 -11.07 -10.26
N VAL A 379 -2.49 -10.92 -10.49
CA VAL A 379 -1.86 -11.39 -11.74
C VAL A 379 -1.85 -12.92 -11.81
N ALA A 380 -1.64 -13.61 -10.69
CA ALA A 380 -1.74 -15.08 -10.67
C ALA A 380 -3.17 -15.55 -10.99
N ALA A 381 -4.17 -14.91 -10.37
CA ALA A 381 -5.57 -15.23 -10.62
C ALA A 381 -5.96 -14.97 -12.08
N GLN A 382 -5.54 -13.86 -12.67
CA GLN A 382 -5.86 -13.47 -14.04
C GLN A 382 -5.12 -14.33 -15.06
N ASP A 383 -3.79 -14.44 -14.96
CA ASP A 383 -2.95 -15.12 -15.96
C ASP A 383 -3.21 -16.63 -16.04
N PHE A 384 -3.70 -17.24 -14.95
CA PHE A 384 -4.09 -18.65 -14.91
C PHE A 384 -5.62 -18.87 -14.97
N HIS A 385 -6.39 -17.81 -15.18
CA HIS A 385 -7.87 -17.89 -15.25
C HIS A 385 -8.46 -18.61 -14.02
N LEU A 386 -7.98 -18.26 -12.82
CA LEU A 386 -8.49 -18.80 -11.56
C LEU A 386 -9.71 -18.04 -11.09
N ALA A 387 -9.74 -16.72 -11.33
CA ALA A 387 -10.83 -15.81 -11.02
C ALA A 387 -10.84 -14.67 -12.04
N LYS A 388 -11.93 -13.90 -12.10
CA LYS A 388 -12.01 -12.65 -12.86
C LYS A 388 -11.67 -11.47 -11.97
N ILE A 389 -10.86 -10.54 -12.46
CA ILE A 389 -10.57 -9.30 -11.77
C ILE A 389 -11.68 -8.31 -12.10
N ALA A 390 -12.33 -7.75 -11.06
CA ALA A 390 -13.35 -6.71 -11.19
C ALA A 390 -12.86 -5.39 -10.61
N GLY A 391 -13.40 -4.27 -11.11
CA GLY A 391 -13.07 -2.92 -10.66
C GLY A 391 -12.45 -2.06 -11.75
N GLU A 392 -11.45 -1.28 -11.38
CA GLU A 392 -10.66 -0.44 -12.28
C GLU A 392 -9.24 -0.97 -12.43
N GLU A 393 -8.49 -0.47 -13.43
CA GLU A 393 -7.05 -0.74 -13.52
C GLU A 393 -6.37 -0.38 -12.20
N THR A 394 -5.58 -1.30 -11.64
CA THR A 394 -4.86 -1.02 -10.41
C THR A 394 -3.86 0.14 -10.61
N ALA A 395 -3.70 0.98 -9.60
CA ALA A 395 -2.75 2.09 -9.68
C ALA A 395 -1.29 1.65 -9.45
N ALA A 396 -1.08 0.43 -8.96
CA ALA A 396 0.22 -0.23 -8.89
C ALA A 396 0.52 -0.99 -10.19
N PHE A 397 1.78 -1.06 -10.59
CA PHE A 397 2.18 -1.84 -11.76
C PHE A 397 1.94 -3.35 -11.56
N SER A 398 1.58 -4.04 -12.64
CA SER A 398 1.31 -5.49 -12.63
C SER A 398 2.57 -6.36 -12.44
N CYS A 399 3.75 -5.84 -12.74
CA CYS A 399 5.03 -6.43 -12.35
C CYS A 399 5.54 -5.68 -11.12
N GLN A 400 5.78 -6.40 -10.05
CA GLN A 400 6.09 -5.81 -8.76
C GLN A 400 7.59 -5.84 -8.43
N THR A 401 7.97 -5.09 -7.43
CA THR A 401 9.22 -5.17 -6.69
C THR A 401 8.95 -5.75 -5.31
N GLY A 402 9.98 -6.06 -4.56
CA GLY A 402 9.76 -6.60 -3.21
C GLY A 402 11.03 -6.90 -2.43
N GLN A 403 10.88 -7.69 -1.36
CA GLN A 403 11.95 -8.00 -0.41
C GLN A 403 12.68 -6.73 0.04
N VAL A 404 11.91 -5.81 0.61
CA VAL A 404 12.35 -4.46 0.96
C VAL A 404 13.45 -4.49 2.01
N LYS A 405 14.55 -3.80 1.74
CA LYS A 405 15.63 -3.59 2.69
C LYS A 405 15.62 -2.16 3.18
N ARG A 406 15.87 -2.02 4.48
CA ARG A 406 16.02 -0.73 5.14
C ARG A 406 17.41 -0.17 4.92
N ILE A 407 17.49 1.15 4.74
CA ILE A 407 18.71 1.95 4.72
C ILE A 407 18.63 2.90 5.90
N ASP A 408 19.48 2.69 6.89
CA ASP A 408 19.53 3.53 8.08
C ASP A 408 20.29 4.83 7.80
N LEU A 409 19.74 5.93 8.29
CA LEU A 409 20.32 7.26 8.16
C LEU A 409 20.64 7.79 9.59
N PRO A 410 21.83 7.45 10.10
CA PRO A 410 22.10 7.55 11.53
C PRO A 410 22.20 8.99 12.07
N LYS A 411 22.45 9.98 11.21
CA LYS A 411 22.55 11.37 11.61
C LYS A 411 21.18 12.01 11.84
N SER A 412 20.30 11.83 10.88
CA SER A 412 18.92 12.36 10.96
C SER A 412 18.00 11.42 11.76
N GLY A 413 18.35 10.15 11.90
CA GLY A 413 17.46 9.11 12.40
C GLY A 413 16.27 8.87 11.51
N LEU A 414 16.31 9.30 10.24
CA LEU A 414 15.36 8.90 9.20
C LEU A 414 15.66 7.49 8.74
N SER A 415 14.71 6.89 8.04
CA SER A 415 14.84 5.56 7.47
C SER A 415 14.40 5.58 6.04
N ALA A 416 15.22 5.04 5.15
CA ALA A 416 14.84 4.81 3.78
C ALA A 416 14.65 3.31 3.52
N ALA A 417 13.96 3.01 2.45
CA ALA A 417 13.70 1.65 2.00
C ALA A 417 14.00 1.52 0.50
N THR A 418 14.39 0.33 0.08
CA THR A 418 14.53 -0.03 -1.33
C THR A 418 14.27 -1.52 -1.52
N PRO A 419 13.58 -1.93 -2.61
CA PRO A 419 13.44 -3.34 -2.93
C PRO A 419 14.77 -3.93 -3.42
N ILE A 420 14.98 -5.22 -3.16
CA ILE A 420 16.15 -5.96 -3.67
C ILE A 420 15.79 -6.93 -4.80
N ILE A 421 14.51 -7.03 -5.15
CA ILE A 421 14.02 -7.89 -6.23
C ILE A 421 12.98 -7.17 -7.07
N ALA A 422 12.98 -7.44 -8.37
CA ALA A 422 11.92 -7.07 -9.30
C ALA A 422 11.33 -8.35 -9.92
N TYR A 423 10.01 -8.44 -9.97
CA TYR A 423 9.24 -9.57 -10.48
C TYR A 423 8.56 -9.24 -11.79
N THR A 424 8.61 -10.16 -12.73
CA THR A 424 7.78 -10.15 -13.94
C THR A 424 6.56 -11.05 -13.70
N ARG A 425 5.36 -10.55 -13.98
CA ARG A 425 4.12 -11.33 -13.84
C ARG A 425 4.15 -12.62 -14.67
N PRO A 426 3.30 -13.63 -14.39
CA PRO A 426 3.37 -14.92 -15.06
C PRO A 426 3.26 -14.89 -16.59
N SER A 427 2.42 -14.00 -17.15
CA SER A 427 2.30 -13.83 -18.61
C SER A 427 3.50 -13.15 -19.27
N GLY A 428 4.36 -12.47 -18.50
CA GLY A 428 5.47 -11.69 -19.03
C GLY A 428 5.09 -10.32 -19.59
N GLU A 429 3.79 -9.98 -19.65
CA GLU A 429 3.30 -8.81 -20.35
C GLU A 429 2.74 -7.73 -19.42
N GLY A 430 2.64 -6.48 -19.93
CA GLY A 430 1.94 -5.40 -19.23
C GLY A 430 2.67 -4.79 -18.03
N CYS A 431 3.97 -5.03 -17.84
CA CYS A 431 4.73 -4.61 -16.65
C CYS A 431 4.75 -3.10 -16.36
N LYS A 432 4.46 -2.26 -17.35
CA LYS A 432 4.50 -0.79 -17.22
C LYS A 432 3.12 -0.16 -16.96
N ARG A 433 2.14 -1.00 -16.63
CA ARG A 433 0.77 -0.58 -16.30
C ARG A 433 0.21 -1.43 -15.17
N GLY A 434 -0.94 -1.04 -14.63
CA GLY A 434 -1.66 -1.80 -13.63
C GLY A 434 -2.25 -3.11 -14.18
N VAL A 435 -2.88 -3.87 -13.28
CA VAL A 435 -3.72 -5.02 -13.67
C VAL A 435 -5.02 -4.48 -14.23
N LEU A 436 -5.30 -4.81 -15.49
CA LEU A 436 -6.57 -4.45 -16.13
C LEU A 436 -7.69 -5.35 -15.62
N PRO A 437 -8.85 -4.80 -15.28
CA PRO A 437 -9.98 -5.63 -14.88
C PRO A 437 -10.55 -6.42 -16.07
N ASP A 438 -10.97 -7.66 -15.80
CA ASP A 438 -11.77 -8.48 -16.74
C ASP A 438 -13.23 -8.01 -16.75
N VAL A 439 -13.69 -7.43 -15.65
CA VAL A 439 -15.02 -6.87 -15.43
C VAL A 439 -14.87 -5.40 -14.98
N PRO A 440 -14.92 -4.44 -15.90
CA PRO A 440 -14.80 -3.03 -15.55
C PRO A 440 -15.99 -2.56 -14.71
N ILE A 441 -15.71 -2.11 -13.48
CA ILE A 441 -16.68 -1.52 -12.55
C ILE A 441 -16.04 -0.25 -12.00
N ALA A 442 -16.74 0.87 -12.09
CA ALA A 442 -16.26 2.14 -11.53
C ALA A 442 -16.09 2.06 -10.01
N ILE A 443 -14.92 2.47 -9.53
CA ILE A 443 -14.61 2.48 -8.10
C ILE A 443 -15.05 3.80 -7.49
N ASN A 444 -16.02 3.74 -6.56
CA ASN A 444 -16.36 4.86 -5.71
C ASN A 444 -15.66 4.72 -4.36
N GLU A 445 -14.53 5.41 -4.17
CA GLU A 445 -13.78 5.37 -2.91
C GLU A 445 -14.48 6.14 -1.78
N VAL A 446 -15.38 7.09 -2.11
CA VAL A 446 -16.14 7.88 -1.13
C VAL A 446 -17.32 7.07 -0.60
N THR A 447 -17.99 6.31 -1.46
CA THR A 447 -19.13 5.45 -1.11
C THR A 447 -18.83 4.02 -1.62
N PRO A 448 -17.97 3.24 -0.93
CA PRO A 448 -17.52 1.92 -1.39
C PRO A 448 -18.64 0.89 -1.62
N SER A 449 -19.81 1.08 -0.97
CA SER A 449 -21.00 0.24 -1.17
C SER A 449 -21.55 0.36 -2.59
N GLU A 450 -21.51 1.54 -3.21
CA GLU A 450 -22.01 1.73 -4.59
C GLU A 450 -21.22 0.89 -5.60
N THR A 451 -19.90 0.76 -5.41
CA THR A 451 -19.07 -0.15 -6.23
C THR A 451 -19.47 -1.60 -6.05
N LEU A 452 -19.73 -2.01 -4.79
CA LEU A 452 -20.13 -3.38 -4.49
C LEU A 452 -21.50 -3.69 -5.07
N ASP A 453 -22.45 -2.75 -4.96
CA ASP A 453 -23.82 -2.87 -5.51
C ASP A 453 -23.78 -2.96 -7.05
N ALA A 454 -22.90 -2.18 -7.69
CA ALA A 454 -22.73 -2.23 -9.15
C ALA A 454 -22.18 -3.60 -9.61
N LEU A 455 -21.19 -4.16 -8.89
CA LEU A 455 -20.66 -5.49 -9.20
C LEU A 455 -21.69 -6.60 -8.93
N ASP A 456 -22.41 -6.52 -7.80
CA ASP A 456 -23.49 -7.45 -7.46
C ASP A 456 -24.57 -7.46 -8.55
N HIS A 457 -25.01 -6.28 -9.00
CA HIS A 457 -25.96 -6.14 -10.09
C HIS A 457 -25.43 -6.77 -11.39
N TRP A 458 -24.21 -6.44 -11.79
CA TRP A 458 -23.57 -7.00 -12.97
C TRP A 458 -23.53 -8.54 -12.94
N ILE A 459 -23.14 -9.14 -11.78
CA ILE A 459 -23.10 -10.61 -11.62
C ILE A 459 -24.47 -11.23 -11.83
N ARG A 460 -25.54 -10.59 -11.33
CA ARG A 460 -26.90 -11.11 -11.48
C ARG A 460 -27.40 -11.10 -12.92
N GLU A 461 -26.96 -10.15 -13.73
CA GLU A 461 -27.30 -10.07 -15.15
C GLU A 461 -26.61 -11.12 -16.01
N GLN A 462 -25.49 -11.70 -15.53
CA GLN A 462 -24.75 -12.76 -16.26
C GLN A 462 -25.31 -14.17 -16.01
N SER A 463 -26.37 -14.32 -15.25
CA SER A 463 -26.83 -15.63 -14.74
C SER A 463 -28.12 -16.11 -15.44
#